data_a41eb9c325e189c1af160daa6666ee7e
#
_entry.id   a41eb9c325e189c1af160daa6666ee7e
#
_cell.length_a   1.000
_cell.length_b   1.000
_cell.length_c   1.000
_cell.angle_alpha   90.00
_cell.angle_beta   90.00
_cell.angle_gamma   90.00
#
_symmetry.space_group_name_H-M   'P 1'
#
loop_
_entity.id
_entity.type
_entity.pdbx_description
1 polymer ?
#
loop_
_entity_poly.entity_id
_entity_poly.type
_entity_poly.pdbx_seq_one_letter_code
_entity_poly.pdbx_strand_id
1 'polypeptide(L)'
;MGLFTKDIKTMSDLFAHQLQDIYYAERQLVKALPKMADKATDKQLKEGFLTHLEETKGHVTRLEQVFKGLGFEVKAVDCPAIDGIIEEADEVAGEVADKKVLDAALINAAQAAEHYEIVRYGSLIAWARQLGRNDAAALLQKTLDEEKMTDKKLTSLAEGQVNFRAAS
;
A
#
# COMPACT_ATOMS: atom_id res chain seq x y z
N MET A 1 14.55 21.39 1.26
CA MET A 1 15.96 21.05 1.00
C MET A 1 16.46 20.24 2.18
N GLY A 2 16.36 18.92 2.11
CA GLY A 2 16.70 18.00 3.22
C GLY A 2 18.21 17.86 3.32
N LEU A 3 18.76 18.41 4.38
CA LEU A 3 20.21 18.45 4.66
C LEU A 3 20.68 17.19 5.35
N PHE A 4 20.54 16.02 4.86
CA PHE A 4 21.18 14.76 5.31
C PHE A 4 20.43 13.56 4.72
N THR A 5 20.40 13.47 3.39
CA THR A 5 20.22 12.16 2.77
C THR A 5 21.52 11.40 2.97
N LYS A 6 21.49 10.37 3.81
CA LYS A 6 22.59 9.43 3.92
C LYS A 6 22.80 8.83 2.53
N ASP A 7 23.99 9.00 1.95
CA ASP A 7 24.28 8.45 0.62
C ASP A 7 23.97 6.95 0.58
N ILE A 8 23.14 6.53 -0.35
CA ILE A 8 22.87 5.10 -0.61
C ILE A 8 24.05 4.59 -1.44
N LYS A 9 24.92 3.78 -0.84
CA LYS A 9 26.15 3.28 -1.48
C LYS A 9 26.18 1.74 -1.61
N THR A 10 25.36 1.06 -0.83
CA THR A 10 25.34 -0.39 -0.78
C THR A 10 23.91 -0.90 -0.96
N MET A 11 23.77 -2.19 -1.30
CA MET A 11 22.48 -2.87 -1.32
C MET A 11 21.80 -2.85 0.06
N SER A 12 22.56 -2.92 1.14
CA SER A 12 22.03 -2.81 2.49
C SER A 12 21.46 -1.41 2.79
N ASP A 13 22.12 -0.35 2.30
CA ASP A 13 21.61 1.03 2.44
C ASP A 13 20.30 1.21 1.65
N LEU A 14 20.25 0.68 0.42
CA LEU A 14 19.06 0.73 -0.41
C LEU A 14 17.92 -0.06 0.23
N PHE A 15 18.19 -1.24 0.76
CA PHE A 15 17.20 -2.06 1.46
C PHE A 15 16.65 -1.34 2.69
N ALA A 16 17.52 -0.76 3.52
CA ALA A 16 17.10 0.03 4.68
C ALA A 16 16.25 1.25 4.31
N HIS A 17 16.65 1.98 3.26
CA HIS A 17 15.91 3.13 2.76
C HIS A 17 14.51 2.72 2.26
N GLN A 18 14.41 1.65 1.47
CA GLN A 18 13.12 1.19 0.96
C GLN A 18 12.22 0.57 2.03
N LEU A 19 12.78 0.00 3.10
CA LEU A 19 11.98 -0.38 4.29
C LEU A 19 11.36 0.84 4.97
N GLN A 20 12.12 1.94 5.08
CA GLN A 20 11.61 3.19 5.67
C GLN A 20 10.55 3.83 4.78
N ASP A 21 10.73 3.76 3.46
CA ASP A 21 9.82 4.25 2.44
C ASP A 21 8.46 3.51 2.50
N ILE A 22 8.47 2.17 2.47
CA ILE A 22 7.23 1.39 2.55
C ILE A 22 6.57 1.49 3.93
N TYR A 23 7.33 1.61 5.00
CA TYR A 23 6.79 1.85 6.34
C TYR A 23 6.01 3.18 6.42
N TYR A 24 6.52 4.23 5.76
CA TYR A 24 5.79 5.48 5.60
C TYR A 24 4.51 5.26 4.82
N ALA A 25 4.58 4.58 3.66
CA ALA A 25 3.45 4.34 2.77
C ALA A 25 2.30 3.63 3.50
N GLU A 26 2.58 2.53 4.19
CA GLU A 26 1.59 1.79 4.98
C GLU A 26 0.89 2.68 6.03
N ARG A 27 1.65 3.53 6.70
CA ARG A 27 1.09 4.46 7.68
C ARG A 27 0.21 5.55 7.06
N GLN A 28 0.48 5.96 5.83
CA GLN A 28 -0.43 6.88 5.11
C GLN A 28 -1.69 6.15 4.65
N LEU A 29 -1.58 4.90 4.20
CA LEU A 29 -2.73 4.08 3.81
C LEU A 29 -3.65 3.76 4.99
N VAL A 30 -3.11 3.52 6.19
CA VAL A 30 -3.93 3.41 7.42
C VAL A 30 -4.81 4.64 7.64
N LYS A 31 -4.38 5.84 7.20
CA LYS A 31 -5.17 7.08 7.31
C LYS A 31 -6.10 7.29 6.10
N ALA A 32 -5.72 6.81 4.92
CA ALA A 32 -6.49 6.98 3.69
C ALA A 32 -7.67 5.99 3.59
N LEU A 33 -7.47 4.73 3.94
CA LEU A 33 -8.46 3.66 3.80
C LEU A 33 -9.81 3.95 4.49
N PRO A 34 -9.87 4.51 5.73
CA PRO A 34 -11.14 4.89 6.34
C PRO A 34 -11.91 5.93 5.52
N LYS A 35 -11.21 6.90 4.92
CA LYS A 35 -11.83 7.94 4.09
C LYS A 35 -12.38 7.34 2.79
N MET A 36 -11.67 6.39 2.19
CA MET A 36 -12.15 5.67 1.01
C MET A 36 -13.38 4.83 1.34
N ALA A 37 -13.39 4.13 2.47
CA ALA A 37 -14.54 3.38 2.96
C ALA A 37 -15.77 4.28 3.20
N ASP A 38 -15.58 5.48 3.72
CA ASP A 38 -16.66 6.44 3.94
C ASP A 38 -17.23 7.01 2.64
N LYS A 39 -16.41 7.17 1.60
CA LYS A 39 -16.84 7.63 0.26
C LYS A 39 -17.54 6.51 -0.53
N ALA A 40 -17.19 5.25 -0.33
CA ALA A 40 -17.73 4.11 -1.05
C ALA A 40 -19.25 3.91 -0.79
N THR A 41 -20.01 3.68 -1.85
CA THR A 41 -21.46 3.43 -1.79
C THR A 41 -21.79 1.96 -2.00
N ASP A 42 -20.97 1.21 -2.72
CA ASP A 42 -21.07 -0.24 -2.80
C ASP A 42 -20.67 -0.86 -1.46
N LYS A 43 -21.57 -1.69 -0.91
CA LYS A 43 -21.38 -2.29 0.42
C LYS A 43 -20.17 -3.22 0.48
N GLN A 44 -19.94 -4.01 -0.58
CA GLN A 44 -18.82 -4.94 -0.61
C GLN A 44 -17.48 -4.19 -0.74
N LEU A 45 -17.46 -3.11 -1.52
CA LEU A 45 -16.29 -2.23 -1.62
C LEU A 45 -15.95 -1.58 -0.28
N LYS A 46 -16.96 -1.04 0.41
CA LYS A 46 -16.79 -0.46 1.75
C LYS A 46 -16.22 -1.48 2.74
N GLU A 47 -16.83 -2.67 2.81
CA GLU A 47 -16.35 -3.76 3.68
C GLU A 47 -14.94 -4.21 3.28
N GLY A 48 -14.62 -4.23 1.99
CA GLY A 48 -13.28 -4.52 1.46
C GLY A 48 -12.24 -3.55 2.00
N PHE A 49 -12.50 -2.24 1.91
CA PHE A 49 -11.58 -1.21 2.45
C PHE A 49 -11.40 -1.31 3.96
N LEU A 50 -12.47 -1.59 4.71
CA LEU A 50 -12.37 -1.76 6.17
C LEU A 50 -11.57 -3.02 6.56
N THR A 51 -11.73 -4.11 5.80
CA THR A 51 -10.96 -5.33 6.00
C THR A 51 -9.48 -5.07 5.70
N HIS A 52 -9.20 -4.43 4.56
CA HIS A 52 -7.84 -4.09 4.17
C HIS A 52 -7.18 -3.11 5.14
N LEU A 53 -7.93 -2.20 5.76
CA LEU A 53 -7.41 -1.35 6.83
C LEU A 53 -6.83 -2.15 8.00
N GLU A 54 -7.49 -3.23 8.42
CA GLU A 54 -6.98 -4.08 9.50
C GLU A 54 -5.76 -4.91 9.04
N GLU A 55 -5.73 -5.36 7.78
CA GLU A 55 -4.57 -5.99 7.15
C GLU A 55 -3.38 -5.01 7.13
N THR A 56 -3.57 -3.77 6.68
CA THR A 56 -2.55 -2.70 6.62
C THR A 56 -1.97 -2.36 8.00
N LYS A 57 -2.78 -2.32 9.05
CA LYS A 57 -2.28 -2.20 10.43
C LYS A 57 -1.38 -3.37 10.82
N GLY A 58 -1.71 -4.57 10.35
CA GLY A 58 -0.87 -5.76 10.48
C GLY A 58 0.45 -5.63 9.74
N HIS A 59 0.44 -5.01 8.54
CA HIS A 59 1.64 -4.74 7.73
C HIS A 59 2.60 -3.79 8.47
N VAL A 60 2.07 -2.70 9.03
CA VAL A 60 2.85 -1.77 9.88
C VAL A 60 3.54 -2.53 11.02
N THR A 61 2.78 -3.33 11.76
CA THR A 61 3.34 -4.13 12.88
C THR A 61 4.41 -5.12 12.38
N ARG A 62 4.19 -5.75 11.24
CA ARG A 62 5.12 -6.71 10.64
C ARG A 62 6.41 -6.03 10.16
N LEU A 63 6.33 -4.83 9.60
CA LEU A 63 7.50 -4.01 9.26
C LEU A 63 8.31 -3.62 10.50
N GLU A 64 7.65 -3.26 11.60
CA GLU A 64 8.33 -3.00 12.88
C GLU A 64 9.09 -4.23 13.39
N GLN A 65 8.55 -5.45 13.21
CA GLN A 65 9.25 -6.69 13.51
C GLN A 65 10.47 -6.88 12.61
N VAL A 66 10.35 -6.56 11.31
CA VAL A 66 11.47 -6.62 10.37
C VAL A 66 12.58 -5.65 10.79
N PHE A 67 12.27 -4.39 11.10
CA PHE A 67 13.24 -3.41 11.60
C PHE A 67 13.99 -3.93 12.83
N LYS A 68 13.25 -4.43 13.82
CA LYS A 68 13.82 -4.97 15.07
C LYS A 68 14.71 -6.19 14.80
N GLY A 69 14.27 -7.13 13.96
CA GLY A 69 15.03 -8.34 13.59
C GLY A 69 16.33 -8.02 12.84
N LEU A 70 16.37 -6.89 12.14
CA LEU A 70 17.56 -6.41 11.44
C LEU A 70 18.48 -5.54 12.32
N GLY A 71 18.05 -5.17 13.53
CA GLY A 71 18.75 -4.22 14.38
C GLY A 71 18.70 -2.78 13.85
N PHE A 72 17.70 -2.45 13.04
CA PHE A 72 17.49 -1.10 12.51
C PHE A 72 16.55 -0.31 13.43
N GLU A 73 16.75 1.01 13.45
CA GLU A 73 15.78 1.92 14.05
C GLU A 73 14.47 1.89 13.27
N VAL A 74 13.33 1.79 13.97
CA VAL A 74 12.00 1.90 13.36
C VAL A 74 11.78 3.35 12.98
N LYS A 75 11.92 3.66 11.71
CA LYS A 75 11.87 5.02 11.18
C LYS A 75 11.22 5.05 9.80
N ALA A 76 10.41 6.05 9.58
CA ALA A 76 9.84 6.37 8.26
C ALA A 76 10.70 7.39 7.53
N VAL A 77 10.62 7.38 6.21
CA VAL A 77 11.11 8.43 5.32
C VAL A 77 9.98 8.81 4.37
N ASP A 78 9.82 10.09 4.08
CA ASP A 78 8.76 10.57 3.21
C ASP A 78 8.82 9.88 1.84
N CYS A 79 7.65 9.43 1.37
CA CYS A 79 7.49 8.74 0.11
C CYS A 79 6.59 9.55 -0.84
N PRO A 80 7.17 10.36 -1.73
CA PRO A 80 6.39 11.15 -2.69
C PRO A 80 5.50 10.32 -3.62
N ALA A 81 5.84 9.04 -3.83
CA ALA A 81 5.05 8.17 -4.69
C ALA A 81 3.70 7.84 -4.06
N ILE A 82 3.66 7.41 -2.80
CA ILE A 82 2.38 7.10 -2.13
C ILE A 82 1.59 8.36 -1.85
N ASP A 83 2.27 9.47 -1.50
CA ASP A 83 1.61 10.75 -1.29
C ASP A 83 0.90 11.20 -2.57
N GLY A 84 1.56 11.09 -3.75
CA GLY A 84 0.97 11.41 -5.05
C GLY A 84 -0.20 10.50 -5.42
N ILE A 85 -0.13 9.19 -5.14
CA ILE A 85 -1.23 8.25 -5.37
C ILE A 85 -2.45 8.63 -4.51
N ILE A 86 -2.24 8.97 -3.24
CA ILE A 86 -3.33 9.36 -2.32
C ILE A 86 -3.91 10.72 -2.73
N GLU A 87 -3.08 11.67 -3.12
CA GLU A 87 -3.53 13.00 -3.59
C GLU A 87 -4.38 12.87 -4.85
N GLU A 88 -3.92 12.13 -5.86
CA GLU A 88 -4.69 11.85 -7.07
C GLU A 88 -6.03 11.15 -6.76
N ALA A 89 -6.03 10.19 -5.85
CA ALA A 89 -7.25 9.51 -5.41
C ALA A 89 -8.26 10.48 -4.79
N ASP A 90 -7.81 11.41 -3.95
CA ASP A 90 -8.66 12.43 -3.32
C ASP A 90 -9.17 13.45 -4.34
N GLU A 91 -8.34 13.89 -5.30
CA GLU A 91 -8.72 14.81 -6.39
C GLU A 91 -9.81 14.18 -7.28
N VAL A 92 -9.55 12.98 -7.83
CA VAL A 92 -10.50 12.28 -8.70
C VAL A 92 -11.82 11.99 -7.97
N ALA A 93 -11.76 11.54 -6.72
CA ALA A 93 -12.95 11.31 -5.91
C ALA A 93 -13.74 12.61 -5.60
N GLY A 94 -13.09 13.76 -5.62
CA GLY A 94 -13.72 15.07 -5.47
C GLY A 94 -14.41 15.56 -6.74
N GLU A 95 -13.95 15.14 -7.92
CA GLU A 95 -14.50 15.53 -9.22
C GLU A 95 -15.67 14.65 -9.68
N VAL A 96 -15.75 13.39 -9.22
CA VAL A 96 -16.79 12.44 -9.63
C VAL A 96 -18.10 12.72 -8.92
N ALA A 97 -19.12 13.17 -9.67
CA ALA A 97 -20.44 13.50 -9.14
C ALA A 97 -21.34 12.26 -8.94
N ASP A 98 -21.29 11.29 -9.86
CA ASP A 98 -22.10 10.07 -9.78
C ASP A 98 -21.51 9.06 -8.81
N LYS A 99 -22.36 8.54 -7.93
CA LYS A 99 -21.93 7.63 -6.86
C LYS A 99 -21.43 6.26 -7.37
N LYS A 100 -22.02 5.75 -8.45
CA LYS A 100 -21.59 4.47 -9.03
C LYS A 100 -20.25 4.63 -9.75
N VAL A 101 -20.06 5.73 -10.42
CA VAL A 101 -18.78 6.10 -11.06
C VAL A 101 -17.70 6.32 -10.01
N LEU A 102 -18.07 6.91 -8.86
CA LEU A 102 -17.16 7.10 -7.73
C LEU A 102 -16.64 5.75 -7.20
N ASP A 103 -17.50 4.74 -7.04
CA ASP A 103 -17.06 3.41 -6.59
C ASP A 103 -16.01 2.81 -7.56
N ALA A 104 -16.20 2.96 -8.87
CA ALA A 104 -15.22 2.52 -9.86
C ALA A 104 -13.90 3.31 -9.76
N ALA A 105 -13.96 4.61 -9.54
CA ALA A 105 -12.79 5.46 -9.35
C ALA A 105 -12.01 5.08 -8.07
N LEU A 106 -12.71 4.79 -6.98
CA LEU A 106 -12.10 4.35 -5.73
C LEU A 106 -11.38 3.00 -5.87
N ILE A 107 -11.93 2.05 -6.64
CA ILE A 107 -11.25 0.78 -6.93
C ILE A 107 -9.97 1.04 -7.72
N ASN A 108 -10.02 1.87 -8.77
CA ASN A 108 -8.85 2.19 -9.57
C ASN A 108 -7.73 2.82 -8.73
N ALA A 109 -8.08 3.76 -7.86
CA ALA A 109 -7.13 4.41 -6.97
C ALA A 109 -6.51 3.42 -5.95
N ALA A 110 -7.33 2.53 -5.36
CA ALA A 110 -6.84 1.50 -4.47
C ALA A 110 -5.86 0.56 -5.19
N GLN A 111 -6.20 0.08 -6.39
CA GLN A 111 -5.30 -0.80 -7.16
C GLN A 111 -3.99 -0.12 -7.54
N ALA A 112 -3.95 1.19 -7.76
CA ALA A 112 -2.71 1.91 -7.96
C ALA A 112 -1.79 1.83 -6.72
N ALA A 113 -2.35 1.94 -5.51
CA ALA A 113 -1.63 1.73 -4.27
C ALA A 113 -1.15 0.28 -4.11
N GLU A 114 -2.04 -0.71 -4.33
CA GLU A 114 -1.68 -2.13 -4.26
C GLU A 114 -0.51 -2.48 -5.19
N HIS A 115 -0.53 -2.01 -6.44
CA HIS A 115 0.55 -2.28 -7.39
C HIS A 115 1.86 -1.60 -6.99
N TYR A 116 1.80 -0.40 -6.40
CA TYR A 116 2.97 0.22 -5.79
C TYR A 116 3.55 -0.67 -4.68
N GLU A 117 2.73 -1.14 -3.76
CA GLU A 117 3.16 -1.98 -2.63
C GLU A 117 3.67 -3.34 -3.09
N ILE A 118 2.99 -3.99 -4.04
CA ILE A 118 3.42 -5.27 -4.64
C ILE A 118 4.84 -5.16 -5.22
N VAL A 119 5.15 -4.08 -5.94
CA VAL A 119 6.49 -3.85 -6.48
C VAL A 119 7.51 -3.65 -5.36
N ARG A 120 7.17 -2.83 -4.36
CA ARG A 120 8.08 -2.53 -3.23
C ARG A 120 8.38 -3.77 -2.40
N TYR A 121 7.36 -4.51 -1.99
CA TYR A 121 7.55 -5.76 -1.24
C TYR A 121 8.29 -6.82 -2.05
N GLY A 122 7.99 -6.99 -3.33
CA GLY A 122 8.71 -7.90 -4.21
C GLY A 122 10.21 -7.61 -4.27
N SER A 123 10.58 -6.35 -4.42
CA SER A 123 11.99 -5.91 -4.43
C SER A 123 12.67 -6.13 -3.07
N LEU A 124 12.01 -5.74 -1.99
CA LEU A 124 12.52 -5.92 -0.63
C LEU A 124 12.77 -7.39 -0.29
N ILE A 125 11.88 -8.30 -0.68
CA ILE A 125 12.04 -9.74 -0.48
C ILE A 125 13.25 -10.27 -1.24
N ALA A 126 13.42 -9.86 -2.51
CA ALA A 126 14.57 -10.27 -3.32
C ALA A 126 15.89 -9.79 -2.69
N TRP A 127 15.95 -8.54 -2.26
CA TRP A 127 17.14 -7.97 -1.62
C TRP A 127 17.42 -8.57 -0.24
N ALA A 128 16.38 -8.82 0.56
CA ALA A 128 16.53 -9.50 1.84
C ALA A 128 17.18 -10.87 1.68
N ARG A 129 16.73 -11.67 0.71
CA ARG A 129 17.33 -12.98 0.38
C ARG A 129 18.79 -12.84 -0.04
N GLN A 130 19.08 -11.87 -0.92
CA GLN A 130 20.44 -11.61 -1.39
C GLN A 130 21.38 -11.18 -0.25
N LEU A 131 20.87 -10.48 0.75
CA LEU A 131 21.59 -10.06 1.95
C LEU A 131 21.62 -11.15 3.05
N GLY A 132 21.10 -12.34 2.80
CA GLY A 132 21.03 -13.44 3.78
C GLY A 132 20.01 -13.19 4.91
N ARG A 133 19.05 -12.27 4.73
CA ARG A 133 18.02 -11.89 5.71
C ARG A 133 16.72 -12.67 5.46
N ASN A 134 16.79 -13.99 5.52
CA ASN A 134 15.67 -14.87 5.18
C ASN A 134 14.47 -14.71 6.12
N ASP A 135 14.69 -14.38 7.39
CA ASP A 135 13.61 -14.12 8.35
C ASP A 135 12.81 -12.87 7.95
N ALA A 136 13.50 -11.80 7.58
CA ALA A 136 12.88 -10.59 7.05
C ALA A 136 12.11 -10.89 5.75
N ALA A 137 12.72 -11.65 4.82
CA ALA A 137 12.07 -12.04 3.58
C ALA A 137 10.77 -12.84 3.83
N ALA A 138 10.75 -13.74 4.81
CA ALA A 138 9.57 -14.52 5.16
C ALA A 138 8.43 -13.65 5.74
N LEU A 139 8.76 -12.65 6.55
CA LEU A 139 7.77 -11.70 7.06
C LEU A 139 7.19 -10.82 5.94
N LEU A 140 8.04 -10.27 5.09
CA LEU A 140 7.65 -9.43 3.95
C LEU A 140 6.82 -10.21 2.92
N GLN A 141 7.10 -11.51 2.74
CA GLN A 141 6.33 -12.37 1.83
C GLN A 141 4.86 -12.49 2.24
N LYS A 142 4.57 -12.54 3.54
CA LYS A 142 3.19 -12.58 4.03
C LYS A 142 2.41 -11.33 3.63
N THR A 143 3.01 -10.15 3.76
CA THR A 143 2.40 -8.91 3.31
C THR A 143 2.19 -8.92 1.80
N LEU A 144 3.20 -9.28 1.01
CA LEU A 144 3.06 -9.36 -0.45
C LEU A 144 1.91 -10.28 -0.89
N ASP A 145 1.70 -11.38 -0.18
CA ASP A 145 0.61 -12.32 -0.52
C ASP A 145 -0.76 -11.71 -0.18
N GLU A 146 -0.85 -10.93 0.91
CA GLU A 146 -2.05 -10.19 1.32
C GLU A 146 -2.37 -9.08 0.30
N GLU A 147 -1.39 -8.27 -0.15
CA GLU A 147 -1.58 -7.22 -1.17
C GLU A 147 -2.07 -7.78 -2.50
N LYS A 148 -1.45 -8.87 -2.97
CA LYS A 148 -1.91 -9.56 -4.20
C LYS A 148 -3.34 -10.08 -4.07
N MET A 149 -3.74 -10.52 -2.88
CA MET A 149 -5.10 -11.00 -2.65
C MET A 149 -6.08 -9.83 -2.66
N THR A 150 -5.72 -8.68 -2.10
CA THR A 150 -6.55 -7.47 -2.10
C THR A 150 -6.72 -6.94 -3.52
N ASP A 151 -5.65 -6.83 -4.31
CA ASP A 151 -5.72 -6.43 -5.72
C ASP A 151 -6.66 -7.35 -6.53
N LYS A 152 -6.55 -8.66 -6.34
CA LYS A 152 -7.42 -9.63 -6.99
C LYS A 152 -8.90 -9.49 -6.57
N LYS A 153 -9.17 -9.22 -5.29
CA LYS A 153 -10.54 -8.98 -4.79
C LYS A 153 -11.12 -7.71 -5.42
N LEU A 154 -10.33 -6.63 -5.50
CA LEU A 154 -10.73 -5.37 -6.14
C LEU A 154 -11.04 -5.58 -7.63
N THR A 155 -10.19 -6.28 -8.37
CA THR A 155 -10.46 -6.65 -9.77
C THR A 155 -11.77 -7.42 -9.91
N SER A 156 -11.98 -8.44 -9.08
CA SER A 156 -13.19 -9.26 -9.13
C SER A 156 -14.46 -8.43 -8.85
N LEU A 157 -14.38 -7.47 -7.94
CA LEU A 157 -15.49 -6.59 -7.62
C LEU A 157 -15.76 -5.57 -8.75
N ALA A 158 -14.70 -5.01 -9.33
CA ALA A 158 -14.81 -4.09 -10.46
C ALA A 158 -15.49 -4.74 -11.67
N GLU A 159 -14.95 -5.87 -12.12
CA GLU A 159 -15.42 -6.60 -13.31
C GLU A 159 -16.76 -7.31 -13.07
N GLY A 160 -17.02 -7.76 -11.85
CA GLY A 160 -18.25 -8.49 -11.51
C GLY A 160 -19.48 -7.60 -11.44
N GLN A 161 -19.40 -6.37 -10.97
CA GLN A 161 -20.59 -5.54 -10.78
C GLN A 161 -20.36 -4.02 -10.82
N VAL A 162 -19.24 -3.50 -10.27
CA VAL A 162 -19.11 -2.04 -10.08
C VAL A 162 -19.00 -1.33 -11.41
N ASN A 163 -18.13 -1.78 -12.32
CA ASN A 163 -17.95 -1.17 -13.63
C ASN A 163 -19.24 -1.23 -14.48
N PHE A 164 -19.99 -2.33 -14.39
CA PHE A 164 -21.26 -2.46 -15.10
C PHE A 164 -22.30 -1.43 -14.61
N ARG A 165 -22.39 -1.24 -13.28
CA ARG A 165 -23.29 -0.23 -12.69
C ARG A 165 -22.86 1.18 -13.02
N ALA A 166 -21.56 1.46 -13.08
CA ALA A 166 -21.01 2.76 -13.43
C ALA A 166 -21.26 3.14 -14.90
N ALA A 167 -21.37 2.13 -15.79
CA ALA A 167 -21.64 2.32 -17.22
C ALA A 167 -23.13 2.41 -17.56
N SER A 168 -24.05 2.21 -16.61
CA SER A 168 -25.51 2.20 -16.78
C SER A 168 -26.15 3.47 -16.28
#